data_6c1501da6df052133aab9e2e746f7479
#
_entry.id   6c1501da6df052133aab9e2e746f7479
#
_cell.length_a   1.000
_cell.length_b   1.000
_cell.length_c   1.000
_cell.angle_alpha   90.00
_cell.angle_beta   90.00
_cell.angle_gamma   90.00
#
_symmetry.space_group_name_H-M   'P 1'
#
loop_
_entity.id
_entity.type
_entity.pdbx_description
1 polymer ?
#
loop_
_entity_poly.entity_id
_entity_poly.type
_entity_poly.pdbx_seq_one_letter_code
_entity_poly.pdbx_strand_id
1 'polypeptide(L)'
;QPIDAVFESIQESDHAASLGQVHRAILKDGQQVAVKVRYPDIVKLVEAEIKIFGLMPGLGPVKKWGMDLESYKQVFKSNMDRELDYCEEAKTQQLFKNALNIPGLFIPTVYDQYNSSDLMVQSWESGQYLDEISDWSIGDKKTLGETLLTTLFKSLFELGVVHGDPHIGNYYFRRDKNQLPQVVMMDFGCKVDIAETRRLALLNLMLAVSEDRSVI
;
A
#
# COMPACT_ATOMS: atom_id res chain seq x y z
N GLN A 1 10.89 5.22 23.03
CA GLN A 1 10.17 5.43 24.30
C GLN A 1 9.66 4.09 24.83
N PRO A 2 9.54 3.88 26.17
CA PRO A 2 8.92 2.68 26.71
C PRO A 2 7.45 2.57 26.26
N ILE A 3 6.99 1.35 26.02
CA ILE A 3 5.61 1.08 25.54
C ILE A 3 4.57 1.70 26.47
N ASP A 4 4.73 1.51 27.78
CA ASP A 4 3.84 2.04 28.80
C ASP A 4 3.79 3.57 28.88
N ALA A 5 4.79 4.25 28.34
CA ALA A 5 4.80 5.71 28.25
C ALA A 5 3.98 6.25 27.08
N VAL A 6 3.76 5.46 26.05
CA VAL A 6 3.06 5.84 24.81
C VAL A 6 1.62 5.32 24.81
N PHE A 7 1.42 4.05 25.15
CA PHE A 7 0.13 3.40 25.05
C PHE A 7 -0.53 3.24 26.42
N GLU A 8 -1.84 3.45 26.45
CA GLU A 8 -2.69 3.10 27.60
C GLU A 8 -2.97 1.59 27.61
N SER A 9 -3.23 1.03 26.42
CA SER A 9 -3.45 -0.39 26.23
C SER A 9 -3.06 -0.83 24.81
N ILE A 10 -2.63 -2.09 24.69
CA ILE A 10 -2.37 -2.76 23.42
C ILE A 10 -3.10 -4.10 23.47
N GLN A 11 -3.89 -4.39 22.45
CA GLN A 11 -4.58 -5.68 22.31
C GLN A 11 -3.65 -6.70 21.65
N GLU A 12 -3.88 -7.99 21.92
CA GLU A 12 -3.23 -9.04 21.13
C GLU A 12 -3.61 -8.89 19.65
N SER A 13 -2.69 -9.27 18.77
CA SER A 13 -2.90 -9.12 17.34
C SER A 13 -3.86 -10.17 16.81
N ASP A 14 -4.95 -9.73 16.20
CA ASP A 14 -5.87 -10.57 15.45
C ASP A 14 -5.59 -10.55 13.93
N HIS A 15 -4.66 -9.69 13.49
CA HIS A 15 -4.37 -9.46 12.09
C HIS A 15 -2.88 -9.61 11.78
N ALA A 16 -2.57 -10.44 10.79
CA ALA A 16 -1.23 -10.54 10.22
C ALA A 16 -1.05 -9.47 9.14
N ALA A 17 0.08 -8.78 9.15
CA ALA A 17 0.59 -8.06 8.00
C ALA A 17 1.52 -8.99 7.21
N SER A 18 1.90 -8.60 5.97
CA SER A 18 2.79 -9.41 5.13
C SER A 18 4.10 -9.80 5.83
N LEU A 19 4.71 -8.85 6.54
CA LEU A 19 6.01 -9.02 7.22
C LEU A 19 5.96 -8.73 8.73
N GLY A 20 4.76 -8.70 9.34
CA GLY A 20 4.58 -8.34 10.73
C GLY A 20 3.19 -8.64 11.27
N GLN A 21 2.89 -8.00 12.39
CA GLN A 21 1.59 -8.06 13.07
C GLN A 21 1.01 -6.66 13.19
N VAL A 22 -0.32 -6.57 13.20
CA VAL A 22 -1.04 -5.32 13.46
C VAL A 22 -1.79 -5.47 14.77
N HIS A 23 -1.49 -4.59 15.72
CA HIS A 23 -2.15 -4.53 17.02
C HIS A 23 -3.05 -3.31 17.08
N ARG A 24 -4.26 -3.48 17.64
CA ARG A 24 -5.07 -2.33 18.02
C ARG A 24 -4.60 -1.82 19.38
N ALA A 25 -4.39 -0.51 19.48
CA ALA A 25 -3.92 0.12 20.71
C ALA A 25 -4.66 1.41 20.99
N ILE A 26 -4.56 1.89 22.23
CA ILE A 26 -5.06 3.19 22.68
C ILE A 26 -3.86 3.99 23.15
N LEU A 27 -3.66 5.18 22.60
CA LEU A 27 -2.65 6.14 23.08
C LEU A 27 -3.07 6.75 24.41
N LYS A 28 -2.13 7.35 25.14
CA LYS A 28 -2.41 8.02 26.44
C LYS A 28 -3.41 9.18 26.33
N ASP A 29 -3.61 9.74 25.16
CA ASP A 29 -4.61 10.77 24.88
C ASP A 29 -5.99 10.20 24.51
N GLY A 30 -6.17 8.88 24.55
CA GLY A 30 -7.41 8.17 24.23
C GLY A 30 -7.62 7.87 22.74
N GLN A 31 -6.70 8.25 21.86
CA GLN A 31 -6.83 7.95 20.43
C GLN A 31 -6.61 6.46 20.15
N GLN A 32 -7.49 5.89 19.32
CA GLN A 32 -7.33 4.51 18.85
C GLN A 32 -6.37 4.47 17.65
N VAL A 33 -5.41 3.57 17.72
CA VAL A 33 -4.36 3.42 16.71
C VAL A 33 -4.16 1.96 16.32
N ALA A 34 -3.69 1.77 15.09
CA ALA A 34 -3.09 0.53 14.61
C ALA A 34 -1.58 0.64 14.77
N VAL A 35 -0.99 -0.37 15.39
CA VAL A 35 0.45 -0.50 15.58
C VAL A 35 0.92 -1.68 14.76
N LYS A 36 1.57 -1.40 13.63
CA LYS A 36 2.24 -2.42 12.80
C LYS A 36 3.61 -2.69 13.41
N VAL A 37 3.91 -3.94 13.73
CA VAL A 37 5.18 -4.39 14.30
C VAL A 37 5.77 -5.46 13.42
N ARG A 38 7.01 -5.28 12.97
CA ARG A 38 7.71 -6.24 12.14
C ARG A 38 8.05 -7.50 12.93
N TYR A 39 7.98 -8.67 12.27
CA TYR A 39 8.39 -9.93 12.91
C TYR A 39 9.87 -9.89 13.28
N PRO A 40 10.24 -10.38 14.47
CA PRO A 40 11.64 -10.58 14.82
C PRO A 40 12.33 -11.44 13.75
N ASP A 41 13.59 -11.09 13.42
CA ASP A 41 14.44 -11.84 12.50
C ASP A 41 13.94 -11.96 11.04
N ILE A 42 12.83 -11.34 10.66
CA ILE A 42 12.33 -11.40 9.28
C ILE A 42 13.36 -10.90 8.26
N VAL A 43 14.16 -9.91 8.62
CA VAL A 43 15.25 -9.39 7.77
C VAL A 43 16.26 -10.50 7.46
N LYS A 44 16.68 -11.25 8.47
CA LYS A 44 17.63 -12.37 8.31
C LYS A 44 17.05 -13.49 7.46
N LEU A 45 15.74 -13.76 7.62
CA LEU A 45 15.04 -14.76 6.83
C LEU A 45 14.99 -14.35 5.35
N VAL A 46 14.58 -13.13 5.06
CA VAL A 46 14.55 -12.57 3.70
C VAL A 46 15.95 -12.56 3.07
N GLU A 47 16.98 -12.13 3.81
CA GLU A 47 18.36 -12.18 3.33
C GLU A 47 18.83 -13.61 3.01
N ALA A 48 18.41 -14.58 3.82
CA ALA A 48 18.75 -16.00 3.59
C ALA A 48 18.04 -16.52 2.32
N GLU A 49 16.78 -16.18 2.11
CA GLU A 49 16.03 -16.53 0.89
C GLU A 49 16.66 -15.92 -0.36
N ILE A 50 17.03 -14.64 -0.32
CA ILE A 50 17.73 -13.96 -1.43
C ILE A 50 19.05 -14.66 -1.75
N LYS A 51 19.82 -15.08 -0.72
CA LYS A 51 21.06 -15.83 -0.92
C LYS A 51 20.82 -17.20 -1.57
N ILE A 52 19.80 -17.92 -1.12
CA ILE A 52 19.42 -19.22 -1.72
C ILE A 52 19.01 -19.03 -3.18
N PHE A 53 18.23 -17.99 -3.49
CA PHE A 53 17.88 -17.65 -4.88
C PHE A 53 19.13 -17.35 -5.73
N GLY A 54 20.15 -16.72 -5.13
CA GLY A 54 21.45 -16.46 -5.77
C GLY A 54 22.30 -17.70 -6.01
N LEU A 55 22.10 -18.75 -5.23
CA LEU A 55 22.84 -20.02 -5.34
C LEU A 55 22.17 -21.02 -6.30
N MET A 56 20.94 -20.79 -6.73
CA MET A 56 20.31 -21.64 -7.72
C MET A 56 21.10 -21.56 -9.03
N PRO A 57 21.65 -22.71 -9.53
CA PRO A 57 22.32 -22.75 -10.82
C PRO A 57 21.35 -22.19 -11.86
N GLY A 58 21.81 -21.20 -12.63
CA GLY A 58 20.99 -20.42 -13.52
C GLY A 58 19.91 -21.27 -14.17
N LEU A 59 18.66 -20.96 -13.86
CA LEU A 59 17.48 -21.61 -14.43
C LEU A 59 17.65 -21.52 -15.96
N GLY A 60 18.09 -22.62 -16.58
CA GLY A 60 18.47 -22.71 -17.99
C GLY A 60 17.48 -22.05 -18.98
N PRO A 61 16.14 -22.11 -18.73
CA PRO A 61 15.15 -21.39 -19.53
C PRO A 61 15.23 -19.86 -19.40
N VAL A 62 15.50 -19.34 -18.19
CA VAL A 62 15.47 -17.87 -17.89
C VAL A 62 16.60 -17.15 -18.63
N LYS A 63 17.79 -17.75 -18.67
CA LYS A 63 18.94 -17.23 -19.46
C LYS A 63 18.67 -17.30 -20.96
N LYS A 64 17.90 -18.31 -21.39
CA LYS A 64 17.52 -18.53 -22.80
C LYS A 64 16.49 -17.51 -23.28
N TRP A 65 15.72 -16.88 -22.36
CA TRP A 65 14.74 -15.83 -22.64
C TRP A 65 15.33 -14.42 -22.59
N GLY A 66 16.64 -14.29 -22.42
CA GLY A 66 17.33 -13.00 -22.41
C GLY A 66 17.05 -12.14 -21.17
N MET A 67 16.52 -12.74 -20.09
CA MET A 67 16.30 -12.03 -18.83
C MET A 67 17.61 -11.82 -18.08
N ASP A 68 17.90 -10.57 -17.73
CA ASP A 68 19.03 -10.21 -16.86
C ASP A 68 18.68 -10.56 -15.40
N LEU A 69 19.15 -11.74 -14.97
CA LEU A 69 18.89 -12.25 -13.62
C LEU A 69 19.50 -11.37 -12.52
N GLU A 70 20.59 -10.67 -12.82
CA GLU A 70 21.29 -9.84 -11.85
C GLU A 70 20.53 -8.53 -11.62
N SER A 71 20.04 -7.89 -12.68
CA SER A 71 19.12 -6.75 -12.56
C SER A 71 17.83 -7.13 -11.84
N TYR A 72 17.29 -8.33 -12.10
CA TYR A 72 16.10 -8.81 -11.40
C TYR A 72 16.34 -8.98 -9.89
N LYS A 73 17.47 -9.58 -9.49
CA LYS A 73 17.84 -9.71 -8.08
C LYS A 73 18.00 -8.36 -7.37
N GLN A 74 18.60 -7.39 -8.07
CA GLN A 74 18.78 -6.04 -7.51
C GLN A 74 17.42 -5.35 -7.28
N VAL A 75 16.52 -5.45 -8.25
CA VAL A 75 15.15 -4.91 -8.12
C VAL A 75 14.39 -5.61 -7.00
N PHE A 76 14.47 -6.95 -6.94
CA PHE A 76 13.82 -7.73 -5.89
C PHE A 76 14.35 -7.35 -4.50
N LYS A 77 15.68 -7.28 -4.35
CA LYS A 77 16.30 -6.84 -3.10
C LYS A 77 15.88 -5.44 -2.71
N SER A 78 15.91 -4.50 -3.64
CA SER A 78 15.50 -3.11 -3.39
C SER A 78 14.04 -3.00 -2.95
N ASN A 79 13.15 -3.80 -3.52
CA ASN A 79 11.75 -3.85 -3.11
C ASN A 79 11.60 -4.44 -1.71
N MET A 80 12.31 -5.55 -1.42
CA MET A 80 12.28 -6.15 -0.08
C MET A 80 12.86 -5.23 0.99
N ASP A 81 13.97 -4.53 0.71
CA ASP A 81 14.55 -3.56 1.63
C ASP A 81 13.56 -2.42 1.97
N ARG A 82 12.71 -2.02 1.01
CA ARG A 82 11.64 -1.02 1.24
C ARG A 82 10.49 -1.57 2.06
N GLU A 83 10.02 -2.78 1.75
CA GLU A 83 8.94 -3.43 2.51
C GLU A 83 9.35 -3.75 3.96
N LEU A 84 10.64 -3.91 4.20
CA LEU A 84 11.21 -4.13 5.53
C LEU A 84 11.39 -2.84 6.34
N ASP A 85 11.12 -1.65 5.79
CA ASP A 85 11.27 -0.37 6.49
C ASP A 85 9.92 0.36 6.61
N TYR A 86 9.29 0.25 7.76
CA TYR A 86 8.04 0.94 8.04
C TYR A 86 8.14 2.47 7.98
N CYS A 87 9.34 3.07 8.07
CA CYS A 87 9.51 4.49 7.82
C CYS A 87 9.24 4.84 6.34
N GLU A 88 9.59 3.96 5.40
CA GLU A 88 9.30 4.18 3.98
C GLU A 88 7.80 4.01 3.67
N GLU A 89 7.14 3.04 4.30
CA GLU A 89 5.69 2.90 4.21
C GLU A 89 4.98 4.14 4.74
N ALA A 90 5.37 4.63 5.91
CA ALA A 90 4.82 5.84 6.53
C ALA A 90 4.97 7.08 5.63
N LYS A 91 6.15 7.28 5.03
CA LYS A 91 6.40 8.37 4.07
C LYS A 91 5.51 8.25 2.83
N THR A 92 5.37 7.03 2.31
CA THR A 92 4.52 6.77 1.14
C THR A 92 3.05 7.08 1.46
N GLN A 93 2.54 6.61 2.59
CA GLN A 93 1.18 6.88 3.05
C GLN A 93 0.91 8.38 3.19
N GLN A 94 1.84 9.12 3.80
CA GLN A 94 1.74 10.58 3.93
C GLN A 94 1.78 11.29 2.58
N LEU A 95 2.64 10.83 1.67
CA LEU A 95 2.70 11.36 0.30
C LEU A 95 1.33 11.24 -0.38
N PHE A 96 0.71 10.06 -0.36
CA PHE A 96 -0.61 9.84 -0.93
C PHE A 96 -1.68 10.67 -0.23
N LYS A 97 -1.68 10.70 1.10
CA LYS A 97 -2.63 11.47 1.89
C LYS A 97 -2.60 12.97 1.59
N ASN A 98 -1.39 13.53 1.44
CA ASN A 98 -1.20 14.96 1.21
C ASN A 98 -1.45 15.36 -0.25
N ALA A 99 -1.15 14.48 -1.20
CA ALA A 99 -1.28 14.77 -2.63
C ALA A 99 -2.68 14.46 -3.18
N LEU A 100 -3.36 13.42 -2.66
CA LEU A 100 -4.63 12.95 -3.19
C LEU A 100 -5.82 13.46 -2.38
N ASN A 101 -6.28 14.66 -2.71
CA ASN A 101 -7.54 15.18 -2.17
C ASN A 101 -8.71 14.72 -3.06
N ILE A 102 -9.22 13.51 -2.81
CA ILE A 102 -10.29 12.87 -3.59
C ILE A 102 -11.51 12.67 -2.70
N PRO A 103 -12.69 13.19 -3.07
CA PRO A 103 -13.93 12.90 -2.36
C PRO A 103 -14.16 11.39 -2.28
N GLY A 104 -14.51 10.89 -1.10
CA GLY A 104 -14.74 9.47 -0.87
C GLY A 104 -13.47 8.63 -0.65
N LEU A 105 -12.26 9.18 -0.77
CA LEU A 105 -11.02 8.51 -0.37
C LEU A 105 -10.64 8.90 1.05
N PHE A 106 -10.28 7.92 1.86
CA PHE A 106 -9.70 8.10 3.17
C PHE A 106 -8.38 7.34 3.29
N ILE A 107 -7.36 8.01 3.81
CA ILE A 107 -6.05 7.44 4.10
C ILE A 107 -5.76 7.66 5.59
N PRO A 108 -5.40 6.62 6.37
CA PRO A 108 -5.13 6.73 7.79
C PRO A 108 -4.08 7.80 8.11
N THR A 109 -4.16 8.37 9.30
CA THR A 109 -3.17 9.34 9.76
C THR A 109 -1.98 8.61 10.36
N VAL A 110 -0.78 8.92 9.92
CA VAL A 110 0.47 8.40 10.48
C VAL A 110 0.89 9.26 11.67
N TYR A 111 1.38 8.62 12.73
CA TYR A 111 1.91 9.29 13.94
C TYR A 111 3.44 9.16 13.98
N ASP A 112 4.13 10.02 13.24
CA ASP A 112 5.57 9.94 13.00
C ASP A 112 6.43 9.87 14.26
N GLN A 113 5.99 10.53 15.32
CA GLN A 113 6.72 10.55 16.61
C GLN A 113 6.87 9.16 17.25
N TYR A 114 6.10 8.17 16.79
CA TYR A 114 6.13 6.80 17.30
C TYR A 114 6.72 5.80 16.31
N ASN A 115 7.07 6.24 15.11
CA ASN A 115 7.53 5.35 14.05
C ASN A 115 9.03 5.06 14.13
N SER A 116 9.40 3.88 13.64
CA SER A 116 10.77 3.42 13.41
C SER A 116 10.79 2.46 12.22
N SER A 117 11.94 1.94 11.83
CA SER A 117 12.03 0.91 10.79
C SER A 117 11.23 -0.36 11.11
N ASP A 118 11.03 -0.66 12.39
CA ASP A 118 10.41 -1.89 12.87
C ASP A 118 8.97 -1.72 13.35
N LEU A 119 8.51 -0.46 13.45
CA LEU A 119 7.23 -0.13 14.03
C LEU A 119 6.62 1.09 13.34
N MET A 120 5.33 0.98 12.98
CA MET A 120 4.53 2.08 12.44
C MET A 120 3.23 2.23 13.22
N VAL A 121 2.92 3.47 13.60
CA VAL A 121 1.67 3.82 14.28
C VAL A 121 0.84 4.72 13.37
N GLN A 122 -0.41 4.31 13.15
CA GLN A 122 -1.39 5.07 12.37
C GLN A 122 -2.76 5.03 13.04
N SER A 123 -3.68 5.91 12.62
CA SER A 123 -5.05 5.87 13.11
C SER A 123 -5.70 4.51 12.86
N TRP A 124 -6.45 4.03 13.86
CA TRP A 124 -7.23 2.81 13.69
C TRP A 124 -8.44 3.08 12.81
N GLU A 125 -8.55 2.31 11.73
CA GLU A 125 -9.67 2.43 10.82
C GLU A 125 -10.43 1.11 10.74
N SER A 126 -11.72 1.20 10.51
CA SER A 126 -12.59 0.05 10.32
C SER A 126 -13.45 0.24 9.09
N GLY A 127 -13.92 -0.87 8.57
CA GLY A 127 -14.80 -0.92 7.41
C GLY A 127 -15.14 -2.36 7.07
N GLN A 128 -15.83 -2.55 5.98
CA GLN A 128 -16.20 -3.83 5.41
C GLN A 128 -15.27 -4.19 4.26
N TYR A 129 -15.01 -5.47 4.04
CA TYR A 129 -14.35 -5.95 2.83
C TYR A 129 -15.31 -5.94 1.62
N LEU A 130 -14.78 -6.15 0.43
CA LEU A 130 -15.58 -6.08 -0.80
C LEU A 130 -16.74 -7.08 -0.84
N ASP A 131 -16.54 -8.27 -0.34
CA ASP A 131 -17.56 -9.33 -0.25
C ASP A 131 -18.68 -9.00 0.75
N GLU A 132 -18.38 -8.22 1.78
CA GLU A 132 -19.32 -7.80 2.81
C GLU A 132 -20.23 -6.64 2.38
N ILE A 133 -19.92 -5.95 1.29
CA ILE A 133 -20.75 -4.85 0.75
C ILE A 133 -21.65 -5.31 -0.41
N SER A 134 -21.91 -6.60 -0.52
CA SER A 134 -22.70 -7.17 -1.62
C SER A 134 -24.12 -6.61 -1.69
N ASP A 135 -24.72 -6.23 -0.57
CA ASP A 135 -26.05 -5.66 -0.39
C ASP A 135 -26.11 -4.14 -0.63
N TRP A 136 -24.97 -3.46 -0.78
CA TRP A 136 -24.95 -2.03 -1.05
C TRP A 136 -25.58 -1.71 -2.41
N SER A 137 -26.18 -0.51 -2.54
CA SER A 137 -26.80 -0.09 -3.78
C SER A 137 -25.80 -0.04 -4.94
N ILE A 138 -26.30 -0.21 -6.17
CA ILE A 138 -25.49 -0.08 -7.39
C ILE A 138 -24.86 1.32 -7.46
N GLY A 139 -25.59 2.36 -7.02
CA GLY A 139 -25.08 3.73 -6.97
C GLY A 139 -23.89 3.88 -6.04
N ASP A 140 -23.96 3.30 -4.83
CA ASP A 140 -22.86 3.33 -3.87
C ASP A 140 -21.63 2.59 -4.40
N LYS A 141 -21.82 1.40 -4.95
CA LYS A 141 -20.72 0.61 -5.56
C LYS A 141 -20.07 1.34 -6.73
N LYS A 142 -20.87 2.03 -7.55
CA LYS A 142 -20.35 2.86 -8.63
C LYS A 142 -19.49 4.01 -8.08
N THR A 143 -19.93 4.69 -7.04
CA THR A 143 -19.17 5.76 -6.38
C THR A 143 -17.83 5.26 -5.82
N LEU A 144 -17.83 4.08 -5.18
CA LEU A 144 -16.58 3.45 -4.70
C LEU A 144 -15.63 3.14 -5.86
N GLY A 145 -16.13 2.57 -6.96
CA GLY A 145 -15.35 2.29 -8.17
C GLY A 145 -14.78 3.55 -8.81
N GLU A 146 -15.56 4.63 -8.90
CA GLU A 146 -15.12 5.93 -9.39
C GLU A 146 -14.02 6.53 -8.49
N THR A 147 -14.15 6.39 -7.17
CA THR A 147 -13.11 6.81 -6.22
C THR A 147 -11.81 6.05 -6.43
N LEU A 148 -11.86 4.72 -6.56
CA LEU A 148 -10.68 3.88 -6.82
C LEU A 148 -10.00 4.23 -8.14
N LEU A 149 -10.76 4.38 -9.23
CA LEU A 149 -10.23 4.77 -10.54
C LEU A 149 -9.63 6.18 -10.51
N THR A 150 -10.30 7.12 -9.85
CA THR A 150 -9.78 8.49 -9.69
C THR A 150 -8.49 8.48 -8.90
N THR A 151 -8.40 7.67 -7.85
CA THR A 151 -7.17 7.49 -7.06
C THR A 151 -6.04 6.95 -7.92
N LEU A 152 -6.30 5.91 -8.73
CA LEU A 152 -5.30 5.35 -9.64
C LEU A 152 -4.82 6.39 -10.66
N PHE A 153 -5.73 7.07 -11.34
CA PHE A 153 -5.35 8.02 -12.40
C PHE A 153 -4.64 9.27 -11.85
N LYS A 154 -5.09 9.80 -10.71
CA LYS A 154 -4.41 10.94 -10.09
C LYS A 154 -3.03 10.54 -9.55
N SER A 155 -2.90 9.40 -8.90
CA SER A 155 -1.59 8.91 -8.45
C SER A 155 -0.64 8.68 -9.62
N LEU A 156 -1.12 8.10 -10.73
CA LEU A 156 -0.32 7.86 -11.92
C LEU A 156 0.07 9.16 -12.64
N PHE A 157 -0.89 10.01 -12.98
CA PHE A 157 -0.65 11.14 -13.88
C PHE A 157 -0.25 12.43 -13.17
N GLU A 158 -0.79 12.70 -11.99
CA GLU A 158 -0.47 13.91 -11.24
C GLU A 158 0.70 13.69 -10.28
N LEU A 159 0.65 12.63 -9.46
CA LEU A 159 1.68 12.34 -8.47
C LEU A 159 2.91 11.66 -9.07
N GLY A 160 2.74 10.81 -10.08
CA GLY A 160 3.81 10.01 -10.69
C GLY A 160 4.24 8.81 -9.85
N VAL A 161 3.45 8.46 -8.87
CA VAL A 161 3.65 7.31 -7.98
C VAL A 161 2.36 6.53 -7.93
N VAL A 162 2.40 5.22 -8.14
CA VAL A 162 1.24 4.36 -8.02
C VAL A 162 1.43 3.36 -6.89
N HIS A 163 0.31 2.93 -6.32
CA HIS A 163 0.30 1.82 -5.39
C HIS A 163 0.71 0.54 -6.13
N GLY A 164 1.76 -0.11 -5.66
CA GLY A 164 2.36 -1.26 -6.34
C GLY A 164 1.65 -2.59 -6.08
N ASP A 165 0.80 -2.65 -5.05
CA ASP A 165 -0.01 -3.82 -4.69
C ASP A 165 -1.48 -3.43 -4.51
N PRO A 166 -2.25 -3.24 -5.59
CA PRO A 166 -3.67 -2.87 -5.53
C PRO A 166 -4.58 -4.05 -5.17
N HIS A 167 -4.13 -4.95 -4.30
CA HIS A 167 -4.94 -6.08 -3.84
C HIS A 167 -6.15 -5.59 -3.06
N ILE A 168 -7.32 -6.20 -3.31
CA ILE A 168 -8.58 -5.75 -2.71
C ILE A 168 -8.59 -5.81 -1.18
N GLY A 169 -7.80 -6.68 -0.57
CA GLY A 169 -7.62 -6.77 0.88
C GLY A 169 -6.94 -5.56 1.51
N ASN A 170 -6.33 -4.68 0.69
CA ASN A 170 -5.70 -3.44 1.15
C ASN A 170 -6.71 -2.27 1.23
N TYR A 171 -8.00 -2.56 1.06
CA TYR A 171 -9.06 -1.55 1.10
C TYR A 171 -10.18 -1.99 2.03
N TYR A 172 -10.69 -1.01 2.81
CA TYR A 172 -11.99 -1.13 3.47
C TYR A 172 -13.00 -0.21 2.79
N PHE A 173 -14.26 -0.61 2.87
CA PHE A 173 -15.39 0.16 2.39
C PHE A 173 -16.28 0.49 3.57
N ARG A 174 -16.66 1.76 3.69
CA ARG A 174 -17.53 2.21 4.77
C ARG A 174 -18.40 3.39 4.33
N ARG A 175 -19.31 3.78 5.19
CA ARG A 175 -19.98 5.08 5.07
C ARG A 175 -19.27 6.08 5.96
N ASP A 176 -19.06 7.27 5.42
CA ASP A 176 -18.53 8.38 6.21
C ASP A 176 -19.58 8.93 7.20
N LYS A 177 -19.23 9.95 7.96
CA LYS A 177 -20.14 10.61 8.92
C LYS A 177 -21.41 11.19 8.28
N ASN A 178 -21.41 11.43 6.97
CA ASN A 178 -22.55 11.92 6.19
C ASN A 178 -23.29 10.79 5.46
N GLN A 179 -23.00 9.53 5.79
CA GLN A 179 -23.55 8.33 5.16
C GLN A 179 -23.17 8.17 3.67
N LEU A 180 -22.11 8.85 3.21
CA LEU A 180 -21.61 8.71 1.85
C LEU A 180 -20.61 7.53 1.74
N PRO A 181 -20.59 6.82 0.60
CA PRO A 181 -19.63 5.74 0.35
C PRO A 181 -18.19 6.26 0.43
N GLN A 182 -17.35 5.55 1.16
CA GLN A 182 -15.94 5.89 1.36
C GLN A 182 -15.05 4.67 1.21
N VAL A 183 -13.96 4.84 0.46
CA VAL A 183 -12.84 3.90 0.36
C VAL A 183 -11.79 4.28 1.38
N VAL A 184 -11.38 3.32 2.20
CA VAL A 184 -10.24 3.46 3.13
C VAL A 184 -9.08 2.64 2.56
N MET A 185 -7.98 3.29 2.25
CA MET A 185 -6.77 2.65 1.70
C MET A 185 -5.75 2.43 2.82
N MET A 186 -5.35 1.16 3.06
CA MET A 186 -4.74 0.75 4.33
C MET A 186 -3.25 0.44 4.27
N ASP A 187 -2.74 -0.05 3.15
CA ASP A 187 -1.36 -0.49 2.99
C ASP A 187 -0.63 0.37 1.97
N PHE A 188 0.62 0.75 2.27
CA PHE A 188 1.46 1.60 1.42
C PHE A 188 2.90 1.07 1.32
N GLY A 189 3.14 -0.18 1.73
CA GLY A 189 4.44 -0.82 1.69
C GLY A 189 5.01 -0.96 0.28
N CYS A 190 4.16 -1.14 -0.71
CA CYS A 190 4.58 -1.27 -2.11
C CYS A 190 4.18 -0.03 -2.91
N LYS A 191 5.17 0.64 -3.50
CA LYS A 191 4.94 1.75 -4.45
C LYS A 191 5.81 1.61 -5.69
N VAL A 192 5.33 2.15 -6.81
CA VAL A 192 6.07 2.22 -8.06
C VAL A 192 6.16 3.67 -8.53
N ASP A 193 7.38 4.19 -8.64
CA ASP A 193 7.64 5.50 -9.20
C ASP A 193 7.61 5.42 -10.74
N ILE A 194 6.81 6.25 -11.40
CA ILE A 194 6.63 6.26 -12.84
C ILE A 194 7.24 7.53 -13.44
N ALA A 195 8.28 7.36 -14.23
CA ALA A 195 8.96 8.48 -14.91
C ALA A 195 7.97 9.28 -15.77
N GLU A 196 8.12 10.60 -15.80
CA GLU A 196 7.25 11.51 -16.53
C GLU A 196 7.11 11.14 -18.02
N THR A 197 8.21 10.76 -18.65
CA THR A 197 8.21 10.32 -20.06
C THR A 197 7.29 9.13 -20.30
N ARG A 198 7.24 8.16 -19.36
CA ARG A 198 6.35 7.00 -19.44
C ARG A 198 4.89 7.40 -19.21
N ARG A 199 4.64 8.31 -18.25
CA ARG A 199 3.30 8.82 -17.98
C ARG A 199 2.71 9.55 -19.18
N LEU A 200 3.52 10.42 -19.81
CA LEU A 200 3.12 11.15 -21.02
C LEU A 200 2.89 10.22 -22.21
N ALA A 201 3.74 9.20 -22.40
CA ALA A 201 3.54 8.20 -23.45
C ALA A 201 2.23 7.43 -23.26
N LEU A 202 1.94 7.01 -22.02
CA LEU A 202 0.68 6.33 -21.69
C LEU A 202 -0.54 7.25 -21.90
N LEU A 203 -0.46 8.50 -21.46
CA LEU A 203 -1.53 9.48 -21.66
C LEU A 203 -1.81 9.70 -23.15
N ASN A 204 -0.77 9.88 -23.97
CA ASN A 204 -0.91 10.06 -25.41
C ASN A 204 -1.54 8.82 -26.07
N LEU A 205 -1.17 7.62 -25.63
CA LEU A 205 -1.79 6.38 -26.11
C LEU A 205 -3.28 6.34 -25.76
N MET A 206 -3.65 6.65 -24.51
CA MET A 206 -5.05 6.67 -24.09
C MET A 206 -5.88 7.70 -24.85
N LEU A 207 -5.33 8.89 -25.10
CA LEU A 207 -5.99 9.94 -25.90
C LEU A 207 -6.18 9.48 -27.36
N ALA A 208 -5.15 8.93 -27.99
CA ALA A 208 -5.24 8.40 -29.36
C ALA A 208 -6.32 7.31 -29.49
N VAL A 209 -6.40 6.38 -28.53
CA VAL A 209 -7.43 5.34 -28.52
C VAL A 209 -8.84 5.92 -28.27
N SER A 210 -8.95 7.01 -27.50
CA SER A 210 -10.26 7.65 -27.26
C SER A 210 -10.77 8.44 -28.44
N GLU A 211 -9.87 9.04 -29.25
CA GLU A 211 -10.18 9.85 -30.41
C GLU A 211 -10.38 9.04 -31.68
N ASP A 212 -9.62 7.98 -31.85
CA ASP A 212 -9.67 7.10 -33.03
C ASP A 212 -9.80 5.62 -32.66
N ARG A 213 -11.03 5.13 -32.69
CA ARG A 213 -11.35 3.70 -32.45
C ARG A 213 -10.81 2.78 -33.54
N SER A 214 -10.18 3.30 -34.60
CA SER A 214 -9.63 2.53 -35.72
C SER A 214 -8.19 2.05 -35.51
N VAL A 215 -7.58 2.38 -34.38
CA VAL A 215 -6.17 2.04 -34.04
C VAL A 215 -6.04 0.68 -33.34
N ILE A 216 -7.11 -0.12 -33.28
CA ILE A 216 -7.07 -1.49 -32.78
C ILE A 216 -7.16 -2.48 -33.94
#